data_36e259a165bd82c36b9c41d3313ab09d
#
_entry.id   36e259a165bd82c36b9c41d3313ab09d
#
_cell.length_a   1.000
_cell.length_b   1.000
_cell.length_c   1.000
_cell.angle_alpha   90.00
_cell.angle_beta   90.00
_cell.angle_gamma   90.00
#
_symmetry.space_group_name_H-M   'P 1'
#
loop_
_entity.id
_entity.type
_entity.pdbx_description
1 polymer ?
#
loop_
_entity_poly.entity_id
_entity_poly.type
_entity_poly.pdbx_seq_one_letter_code
_entity_poly.pdbx_strand_id
1 'polypeptide(L)'
;MNKLNITLVAFTTLALSSTAAFALDDAARTALLKDSKRMKCHAADKEKTGPSFKKTAEKYKGKADGEKKVIDQMTKEPKYKTEDGTEEKHAAIKSTNEADIKAVATWILAQ
;
A
#
# COMPACT_ATOMS: atom_id res chain seq x y z
N MET A 1 65.68 16.29 -18.18
CA MET A 1 64.34 16.62 -18.70
C MET A 1 63.41 15.49 -18.25
N ASN A 2 62.65 15.75 -17.23
CA ASN A 2 61.72 14.77 -16.66
C ASN A 2 60.40 14.80 -17.43
N LYS A 3 60.10 13.70 -18.11
CA LYS A 3 58.79 13.53 -18.75
C LYS A 3 57.79 13.13 -17.63
N LEU A 4 56.94 14.06 -17.29
CA LEU A 4 55.85 13.84 -16.35
C LEU A 4 54.71 13.07 -17.09
N ASN A 5 54.61 11.77 -16.83
CA ASN A 5 53.48 10.99 -17.30
C ASN A 5 52.25 11.26 -16.45
N ILE A 6 51.35 12.06 -16.97
CA ILE A 6 50.05 12.28 -16.36
C ILE A 6 49.17 11.10 -16.78
N THR A 7 48.95 10.15 -15.85
CA THR A 7 47.98 9.07 -16.02
C THR A 7 46.62 9.63 -15.73
N LEU A 8 45.81 9.80 -16.78
CA LEU A 8 44.44 10.22 -16.70
C LEU A 8 43.60 9.04 -16.17
N VAL A 9 43.26 9.08 -14.90
CA VAL A 9 42.33 8.11 -14.30
C VAL A 9 40.92 8.55 -14.67
N ALA A 10 40.32 7.85 -15.61
CA ALA A 10 38.90 8.05 -15.97
C ALA A 10 38.05 7.45 -14.85
N PHE A 11 37.44 8.32 -14.04
CA PHE A 11 36.40 7.94 -13.11
C PHE A 11 35.11 7.70 -13.91
N THR A 12 34.80 6.44 -14.19
CA THR A 12 33.49 6.02 -14.66
C THR A 12 32.52 6.09 -13.50
N THR A 13 31.74 7.18 -13.42
CA THR A 13 30.60 7.26 -12.51
C THR A 13 29.51 6.33 -13.01
N LEU A 14 29.36 5.19 -12.33
CA LEU A 14 28.24 4.30 -12.52
C LEU A 14 26.99 5.01 -11.98
N ALA A 15 26.19 5.58 -12.88
CA ALA A 15 24.89 6.13 -12.52
C ALA A 15 23.99 4.95 -12.14
N LEU A 16 23.79 4.76 -10.84
CA LEU A 16 22.70 3.91 -10.35
C LEU A 16 21.38 4.57 -10.76
N SER A 17 20.82 4.13 -11.86
CA SER A 17 19.43 4.41 -12.19
C SER A 17 18.58 3.68 -11.15
N SER A 18 18.25 4.36 -10.05
CA SER A 18 17.18 3.89 -9.18
C SER A 18 15.89 3.97 -10.00
N THR A 19 15.46 2.83 -10.52
CA THR A 19 14.08 2.70 -11.00
C THR A 19 13.21 2.90 -9.77
N ALA A 20 12.70 4.13 -9.60
CA ALA A 20 11.65 4.39 -8.65
C ALA A 20 10.50 3.44 -9.02
N ALA A 21 10.24 2.41 -8.19
CA ALA A 21 9.02 1.65 -8.28
C ALA A 21 7.90 2.69 -8.17
N PHE A 22 7.13 2.89 -9.25
CA PHE A 22 6.03 3.83 -9.23
C PHE A 22 5.04 3.35 -8.19
N ALA A 23 4.98 4.05 -7.05
CA ALA A 23 3.89 3.89 -6.12
C ALA A 23 2.60 4.20 -6.87
N LEU A 24 1.57 3.39 -6.64
CA LEU A 24 0.24 3.61 -7.18
C LEU A 24 -0.17 5.06 -6.89
N ASP A 25 -0.45 5.85 -7.92
CA ASP A 25 -0.84 7.25 -7.73
C ASP A 25 -2.23 7.37 -7.06
N ASP A 26 -2.56 8.56 -6.59
CA ASP A 26 -3.81 8.80 -5.86
C ASP A 26 -5.06 8.46 -6.67
N ALA A 27 -5.06 8.75 -7.98
CA ALA A 27 -6.18 8.46 -8.87
C ALA A 27 -6.35 6.96 -9.07
N ALA A 28 -5.27 6.24 -9.34
CA ALA A 28 -5.27 4.79 -9.52
C ALA A 28 -5.64 4.06 -8.23
N ARG A 29 -5.14 4.51 -7.08
CA ARG A 29 -5.52 3.98 -5.77
C ARG A 29 -7.01 4.19 -5.48
N THR A 30 -7.53 5.37 -5.72
CA THR A 30 -8.94 5.68 -5.53
C THR A 30 -9.82 4.83 -6.42
N ALA A 31 -9.44 4.65 -7.70
CA ALA A 31 -10.16 3.79 -8.64
C ALA A 31 -10.16 2.33 -8.14
N LEU A 32 -9.01 1.80 -7.72
CA LEU A 32 -8.89 0.44 -7.20
C LEU A 32 -9.74 0.22 -5.95
N LEU A 33 -9.76 1.17 -5.02
CA LEU A 33 -10.60 1.10 -3.81
C LEU A 33 -12.10 1.11 -4.16
N LYS A 34 -12.52 1.92 -5.11
CA LYS A 34 -13.91 1.98 -5.59
C LYS A 34 -14.31 0.68 -6.30
N ASP A 35 -13.50 0.20 -7.22
CA ASP A 35 -13.72 -1.04 -7.97
C ASP A 35 -13.78 -2.26 -7.04
N SER A 36 -13.03 -2.23 -5.98
CA SER A 36 -13.03 -3.25 -4.93
C SER A 36 -14.17 -3.07 -3.91
N LYS A 37 -15.07 -2.13 -4.12
CA LYS A 37 -16.20 -1.80 -3.23
C LYS A 37 -15.79 -1.36 -1.82
N ARG A 38 -14.52 -0.99 -1.61
CA ARG A 38 -14.00 -0.58 -0.30
C ARG A 38 -14.65 0.71 0.18
N MET A 39 -14.92 1.64 -0.71
CA MET A 39 -15.54 2.92 -0.39
C MET A 39 -17.03 2.82 -0.03
N LYS A 40 -17.65 1.67 -0.18
CA LYS A 40 -19.02 1.43 0.33
C LYS A 40 -19.03 1.28 1.85
N CYS A 41 -18.04 0.58 2.40
CA CYS A 41 -17.97 0.20 3.81
C CYS A 41 -16.96 1.02 4.60
N HIS A 42 -16.02 1.67 3.93
CA HIS A 42 -14.95 2.46 4.55
C HIS A 42 -14.87 3.86 3.96
N ALA A 43 -14.50 4.81 4.79
CA ALA A 43 -14.12 6.16 4.40
C ALA A 43 -12.79 6.52 5.07
N ALA A 44 -12.16 7.61 4.65
CA ALA A 44 -10.88 8.02 5.21
C ALA A 44 -10.97 8.31 6.72
N ASP A 45 -11.94 9.09 7.12
CA ASP A 45 -12.09 9.64 8.48
C ASP A 45 -13.45 9.37 9.13
N LYS A 46 -14.40 8.74 8.43
CA LYS A 46 -15.74 8.44 8.92
C LYS A 46 -15.99 6.95 9.00
N GLU A 47 -16.62 6.52 10.07
CA GLU A 47 -17.16 5.17 10.15
C GLU A 47 -18.39 5.02 9.26
N LYS A 48 -18.47 3.90 8.58
CA LYS A 48 -19.63 3.44 7.82
C LYS A 48 -20.00 2.03 8.33
N THR A 49 -20.29 1.10 7.45
CA THR A 49 -20.48 -0.32 7.81
C THR A 49 -19.19 -0.93 8.37
N GLY A 50 -18.03 -0.47 7.89
CA GLY A 50 -16.71 -0.82 8.43
C GLY A 50 -16.02 0.39 9.09
N PRO A 51 -14.90 0.15 9.79
CA PRO A 51 -14.12 1.22 10.43
C PRO A 51 -13.55 2.17 9.37
N SER A 52 -13.32 3.43 9.76
CA SER A 52 -12.59 4.37 8.92
C SER A 52 -11.16 3.87 8.68
N PHE A 53 -10.54 4.30 7.60
CA PHE A 53 -9.13 3.97 7.35
C PHE A 53 -8.23 4.55 8.45
N LYS A 54 -8.57 5.71 8.99
CA LYS A 54 -7.88 6.30 10.14
C LYS A 54 -7.91 5.38 11.36
N LYS A 55 -9.07 4.84 11.70
CA LYS A 55 -9.21 3.89 12.82
C LYS A 55 -8.44 2.58 12.57
N THR A 56 -8.42 2.11 11.34
CA THR A 56 -7.61 0.97 10.93
C THR A 56 -6.12 1.26 11.10
N ALA A 57 -5.67 2.45 10.69
CA ALA A 57 -4.30 2.90 10.89
C ALA A 57 -3.94 2.94 12.39
N GLU A 58 -4.77 3.53 13.22
CA GLU A 58 -4.55 3.58 14.68
C GLU A 58 -4.40 2.18 15.29
N LYS A 59 -5.18 1.21 14.81
CA LYS A 59 -5.15 -0.17 15.29
C LYS A 59 -3.86 -0.91 14.94
N TYR A 60 -3.33 -0.69 13.75
CA TYR A 60 -2.23 -1.49 13.19
C TYR A 60 -0.92 -0.75 13.02
N LYS A 61 -0.92 0.57 13.03
CA LYS A 61 0.29 1.40 12.89
C LYS A 61 1.30 1.10 13.99
N GLY A 62 2.55 0.96 13.60
CA GLY A 62 3.64 0.66 14.53
C GLY A 62 3.71 -0.79 15.03
N LYS A 63 2.79 -1.66 14.62
CA LYS A 63 2.85 -3.09 14.92
C LYS A 63 3.69 -3.82 13.88
N ALA A 64 4.53 -4.77 14.31
CA ALA A 64 5.42 -5.52 13.43
C ALA A 64 4.70 -6.27 12.31
N ASP A 65 3.48 -6.75 12.56
CA ASP A 65 2.63 -7.48 11.62
C ASP A 65 1.46 -6.64 11.08
N GLY A 66 1.45 -5.34 11.34
CA GLY A 66 0.33 -4.46 10.99
C GLY A 66 0.05 -4.40 9.49
N GLU A 67 1.09 -4.21 8.68
CA GLU A 67 0.96 -4.21 7.21
C GLU A 67 0.43 -5.55 6.69
N LYS A 68 0.98 -6.66 7.19
CA LYS A 68 0.52 -8.00 6.81
C LYS A 68 -0.95 -8.21 7.15
N LYS A 69 -1.40 -7.77 8.32
CA LYS A 69 -2.81 -7.88 8.72
C LYS A 69 -3.73 -7.06 7.83
N VAL A 70 -3.34 -5.86 7.45
CA VAL A 70 -4.10 -5.04 6.50
C VAL A 70 -4.16 -5.71 5.13
N ILE A 71 -3.07 -6.25 4.64
CA ILE A 71 -3.02 -7.01 3.39
C ILE A 71 -3.91 -8.26 3.46
N ASP A 72 -3.84 -9.02 4.55
CA ASP A 72 -4.67 -10.20 4.74
C ASP A 72 -6.18 -9.87 4.73
N GLN A 73 -6.58 -8.74 5.33
CA GLN A 73 -7.96 -8.24 5.28
C GLN A 73 -8.41 -7.89 3.87
N MET A 74 -7.50 -7.44 3.03
CA MET A 74 -7.80 -7.08 1.64
C MET A 74 -7.83 -8.29 0.69
N THR A 75 -7.11 -9.35 1.00
CA THR A 75 -6.84 -10.44 0.04
C THR A 75 -7.49 -11.77 0.42
N LYS A 76 -7.69 -12.05 1.70
CA LYS A 76 -8.15 -13.37 2.19
C LYS A 76 -9.65 -13.48 2.44
N GLU A 77 -10.41 -12.44 2.14
CA GLU A 77 -11.87 -12.40 2.30
C GLU A 77 -12.34 -12.90 3.69
N PRO A 78 -11.79 -12.39 4.79
CA PRO A 78 -12.22 -12.84 6.11
C PRO A 78 -13.69 -12.56 6.32
N LYS A 79 -14.35 -13.41 7.07
CA LYS A 79 -15.73 -13.21 7.47
C LYS A 79 -15.84 -12.14 8.56
N TYR A 80 -16.92 -11.37 8.50
CA TYR A 80 -17.27 -10.40 9.54
C TYR A 80 -18.78 -10.46 9.80
N LYS A 81 -19.20 -9.98 10.96
CA LYS A 81 -20.62 -9.86 11.30
C LYS A 81 -21.08 -8.43 11.04
N THR A 82 -22.21 -8.32 10.35
CA THR A 82 -22.94 -7.06 10.19
C THR A 82 -23.72 -6.72 11.46
N GLU A 83 -24.25 -5.51 11.53
CA GLU A 83 -25.02 -5.05 12.71
C GLU A 83 -26.25 -5.91 13.00
N ASP A 84 -26.86 -6.49 11.98
CA ASP A 84 -28.00 -7.41 12.12
C ASP A 84 -27.59 -8.84 12.51
N GLY A 85 -26.30 -9.11 12.70
CA GLY A 85 -25.75 -10.40 13.05
C GLY A 85 -25.49 -11.34 11.88
N THR A 86 -25.77 -10.92 10.65
CA THR A 86 -25.48 -11.69 9.43
C THR A 86 -23.98 -11.80 9.23
N GLU A 87 -23.51 -12.98 8.85
CA GLU A 87 -22.10 -13.21 8.55
C GLU A 87 -21.83 -13.02 7.05
N GLU A 88 -20.96 -12.09 6.72
CA GLU A 88 -20.58 -11.78 5.35
C GLU A 88 -19.08 -11.92 5.15
N LYS A 89 -18.66 -12.13 3.89
CA LYS A 89 -17.26 -12.13 3.51
C LYS A 89 -16.80 -10.71 3.17
N HIS A 90 -15.64 -10.37 3.67
CA HIS A 90 -14.97 -9.13 3.31
C HIS A 90 -14.55 -9.19 1.83
N ALA A 91 -14.95 -8.20 1.04
CA ALA A 91 -14.61 -8.19 -0.39
C ALA A 91 -13.10 -8.12 -0.62
N ALA A 92 -12.59 -8.97 -1.52
CA ALA A 92 -11.19 -8.91 -1.92
C ALA A 92 -10.89 -7.66 -2.75
N ILE A 93 -9.66 -7.18 -2.65
CA ILE A 93 -9.17 -6.12 -3.53
C ILE A 93 -9.05 -6.67 -4.96
N LYS A 94 -9.50 -5.88 -5.94
CA LYS A 94 -9.46 -6.27 -7.35
C LYS A 94 -8.10 -5.99 -7.98
N SER A 95 -7.06 -6.53 -7.39
CA SER A 95 -5.71 -6.53 -7.94
C SER A 95 -4.98 -7.78 -7.48
N THR A 96 -4.17 -8.35 -8.35
CA THR A 96 -3.23 -9.43 -8.05
C THR A 96 -1.78 -8.92 -8.02
N ASN A 97 -1.57 -7.64 -8.29
CA ASN A 97 -0.26 -7.02 -8.24
C ASN A 97 0.13 -6.73 -6.78
N GLU A 98 1.12 -7.43 -6.27
CA GLU A 98 1.60 -7.28 -4.89
C GLU A 98 2.07 -5.86 -4.57
N ALA A 99 2.69 -5.17 -5.53
CA ALA A 99 3.14 -3.79 -5.35
C ALA A 99 1.96 -2.82 -5.16
N ASP A 100 0.87 -3.01 -5.91
CA ASP A 100 -0.35 -2.21 -5.77
C ASP A 100 -1.04 -2.48 -4.44
N ILE A 101 -1.15 -3.75 -4.04
CA ILE A 101 -1.74 -4.16 -2.77
C ILE A 101 -0.95 -3.57 -1.60
N LYS A 102 0.37 -3.65 -1.65
CA LYS A 102 1.25 -3.05 -0.65
C LYS A 102 1.13 -1.53 -0.61
N ALA A 103 1.04 -0.88 -1.76
CA ALA A 103 0.85 0.58 -1.84
C ALA A 103 -0.47 1.02 -1.18
N VAL A 104 -1.56 0.27 -1.39
CA VAL A 104 -2.85 0.52 -0.72
C VAL A 104 -2.73 0.32 0.79
N ALA A 105 -2.12 -0.77 1.24
CA ALA A 105 -1.91 -1.03 2.66
C ALA A 105 -1.08 0.06 3.34
N THR A 106 0.00 0.49 2.72
CA THR A 106 0.86 1.59 3.19
C THR A 106 0.07 2.89 3.30
N TRP A 107 -0.76 3.19 2.29
CA TRP A 107 -1.60 4.38 2.32
C TRP A 107 -2.64 4.31 3.46
N ILE A 108 -3.31 3.17 3.66
CA ILE A 108 -4.26 2.99 4.76
C ILE A 108 -3.59 3.23 6.12
N LEU A 109 -2.39 2.68 6.31
CA LEU A 109 -1.64 2.83 7.56
C LEU A 109 -1.09 4.24 7.80
N ALA A 110 -1.07 5.08 6.79
CA ALA A 110 -0.64 6.47 6.87
C ALA A 110 -1.77 7.46 7.19
N GLN A 111 -3.01 7.02 7.35
CA GLN A 111 -4.17 7.89 7.64
C GLN A 111 -4.20 8.45 9.07
#